data_f78de19498a9c7640302b34cd70b3df9
#
_entry.id   f78de19498a9c7640302b34cd70b3df9
#
_cell.length_a   1.000
_cell.length_b   1.000
_cell.length_c   1.000
_cell.angle_alpha   90.00
_cell.angle_beta   90.00
_cell.angle_gamma   90.00
#
_symmetry.space_group_name_H-M   'P 1'
#
loop_
_entity.id
_entity.type
_entity.pdbx_description
1 polymer ?
#
loop_
_entity_poly.entity_id
_entity_poly.type
_entity_poly.pdbx_seq_one_letter_code
_entity_poly.pdbx_strand_id
1 'polypeptide(L)'
;MRWIIVENMEYDGSQIAPSWAEKALGIEGDSIISFRGKCDVKPEHMVDIEDKERGERIYSPDMIHFIVEHFDSPSIKLAYARQRILVCIAQEKLSNRGYFCERRGDDLFYDGKKLSVSVATTSKNSQKIHFGINVESDEYMSLNKMGIKDLEELMREICESYCDEMKEIEKDIRKSRLLEGGN
;
A
#
# COMPACT_ATOMS: atom_id res chain seq x y z
N MET A 1 -5.82 0.63 14.61
CA MET A 1 -5.54 -0.05 13.33
C MET A 1 -4.94 -1.43 13.62
N ARG A 2 -5.28 -2.46 12.83
CA ARG A 2 -4.74 -3.84 12.94
C ARG A 2 -3.89 -4.16 11.71
N TRP A 3 -2.89 -5.03 11.86
CA TRP A 3 -2.15 -5.59 10.73
C TRP A 3 -2.17 -7.12 10.78
N ILE A 4 -2.18 -7.75 9.62
CA ILE A 4 -2.13 -9.20 9.46
C ILE A 4 -1.35 -9.53 8.19
N ILE A 5 -0.52 -10.57 8.26
CA ILE A 5 0.05 -11.23 7.10
C ILE A 5 -0.77 -12.50 6.88
N VAL A 6 -1.35 -12.64 5.70
CA VAL A 6 -2.07 -13.85 5.30
C VAL A 6 -1.24 -14.69 4.36
N GLU A 7 -1.62 -15.95 4.20
CA GLU A 7 -1.00 -16.86 3.26
C GLU A 7 -1.04 -16.32 1.82
N ASN A 8 -0.27 -16.91 0.93
CA ASN A 8 -0.17 -16.51 -0.46
C ASN A 8 -1.55 -16.37 -1.12
N MET A 9 -1.76 -15.21 -1.75
CA MET A 9 -3.01 -14.84 -2.40
C MET A 9 -2.73 -14.09 -3.69
N GLU A 10 -3.49 -14.34 -4.74
CA GLU A 10 -3.43 -13.53 -5.97
C GLU A 10 -4.15 -12.20 -5.77
N TYR A 11 -3.53 -11.12 -6.24
CA TYR A 11 -4.14 -9.80 -6.31
C TYR A 11 -4.73 -9.58 -7.71
N ASP A 12 -6.05 -9.47 -7.79
CA ASP A 12 -6.79 -9.24 -9.03
C ASP A 12 -7.52 -7.89 -9.09
N GLY A 13 -7.29 -7.04 -8.07
CA GLY A 13 -7.93 -5.75 -7.89
C GLY A 13 -9.23 -5.78 -7.08
N SER A 14 -9.84 -6.96 -6.84
CA SER A 14 -11.05 -7.07 -6.00
C SER A 14 -10.79 -6.75 -4.53
N GLN A 15 -9.55 -6.83 -4.08
CA GLN A 15 -9.15 -6.59 -2.69
C GLN A 15 -9.28 -5.11 -2.26
N ILE A 16 -9.37 -4.17 -3.19
CA ILE A 16 -9.67 -2.77 -2.86
C ILE A 16 -11.17 -2.46 -2.84
N ALA A 17 -12.04 -3.47 -2.96
CA ALA A 17 -13.47 -3.29 -2.73
C ALA A 17 -13.76 -2.89 -1.27
N PRO A 18 -14.82 -2.10 -1.01
CA PRO A 18 -15.19 -1.66 0.34
C PRO A 18 -15.43 -2.84 1.30
N SER A 19 -14.87 -2.75 2.51
CA SER A 19 -14.94 -3.78 3.56
C SER A 19 -14.44 -5.16 3.10
N TRP A 20 -13.45 -5.20 2.21
CA TRP A 20 -12.91 -6.47 1.74
C TRP A 20 -12.28 -7.28 2.87
N ALA A 21 -11.50 -6.66 3.76
CA ALA A 21 -10.86 -7.34 4.88
C ALA A 21 -11.89 -7.95 5.85
N GLU A 22 -13.01 -7.26 6.10
CA GLU A 22 -14.11 -7.78 6.91
C GLU A 22 -14.80 -8.97 6.24
N LYS A 23 -15.16 -8.84 4.96
CA LYS A 23 -15.89 -9.89 4.21
C LYS A 23 -15.06 -11.14 3.95
N ALA A 24 -13.78 -10.97 3.61
CA ALA A 24 -12.90 -12.07 3.23
C ALA A 24 -12.17 -12.71 4.41
N LEU A 25 -11.86 -11.93 5.46
CA LEU A 25 -10.97 -12.34 6.54
C LEU A 25 -11.59 -12.15 7.95
N GLY A 26 -12.78 -11.56 8.06
CA GLY A 26 -13.43 -11.28 9.34
C GLY A 26 -12.74 -10.16 10.15
N ILE A 27 -11.99 -9.26 9.47
CA ILE A 27 -11.24 -8.19 10.11
C ILE A 27 -12.03 -6.89 10.01
N GLU A 28 -12.60 -6.45 11.13
CA GLU A 28 -13.38 -5.22 11.23
C GLU A 28 -12.48 -4.00 11.50
N GLY A 29 -12.86 -2.84 10.92
CA GLY A 29 -12.25 -1.54 11.15
C GLY A 29 -10.93 -1.34 10.40
N ASP A 30 -10.22 -0.28 10.78
CA ASP A 30 -8.97 0.12 10.12
C ASP A 30 -7.93 -1.00 10.14
N SER A 31 -7.41 -1.35 8.96
CA SER A 31 -6.51 -2.47 8.80
C SER A 31 -5.49 -2.27 7.68
N ILE A 32 -4.36 -2.94 7.81
CA ILE A 32 -3.41 -3.21 6.74
C ILE A 32 -3.19 -4.72 6.66
N ILE A 33 -3.47 -5.29 5.50
CA ILE A 33 -3.33 -6.71 5.20
C ILE A 33 -2.19 -6.88 4.21
N SER A 34 -1.24 -7.75 4.52
CA SER A 34 -0.14 -8.06 3.59
C SER A 34 -0.17 -9.53 3.20
N PHE A 35 0.18 -9.80 1.95
CA PHE A 35 0.32 -11.14 1.39
C PHE A 35 1.28 -11.14 0.21
N ARG A 36 1.77 -12.32 -0.15
CA ARG A 36 2.58 -12.54 -1.35
C ARG A 36 1.76 -13.26 -2.40
N GLY A 37 1.94 -12.91 -3.66
CA GLY A 37 1.38 -13.64 -4.78
C GLY A 37 1.44 -12.88 -6.09
N LYS A 38 0.86 -13.49 -7.12
CA LYS A 38 0.73 -12.91 -8.44
C LYS A 38 -0.13 -11.64 -8.40
N CYS A 39 0.23 -10.67 -9.20
CA CYS A 39 -0.61 -9.51 -9.53
C CYS A 39 -1.15 -9.67 -10.95
N ASP A 40 -2.48 -9.66 -11.11
CA ASP A 40 -3.12 -9.73 -12.43
C ASP A 40 -4.48 -9.00 -12.37
N VAL A 41 -4.41 -7.67 -12.45
CA VAL A 41 -5.60 -6.82 -12.26
C VAL A 41 -6.51 -6.91 -13.49
N LYS A 42 -7.76 -7.28 -13.25
CA LYS A 42 -8.79 -7.36 -14.28
C LYS A 42 -9.30 -5.97 -14.65
N PRO A 43 -9.63 -5.72 -15.93
CA PRO A 43 -10.11 -4.41 -16.39
C PRO A 43 -11.30 -3.86 -15.60
N GLU A 44 -12.21 -4.72 -15.12
CA GLU A 44 -13.37 -4.33 -14.31
C GLU A 44 -13.00 -3.84 -12.91
N HIS A 45 -11.84 -4.24 -12.37
CA HIS A 45 -11.33 -3.84 -11.05
C HIS A 45 -10.34 -2.67 -11.13
N MET A 46 -10.01 -2.21 -12.33
CA MET A 46 -9.03 -1.15 -12.53
C MET A 46 -9.60 0.19 -12.06
N VAL A 47 -8.95 0.81 -11.09
CA VAL A 47 -9.36 2.08 -10.48
C VAL A 47 -8.74 3.27 -11.20
N ASP A 48 -7.51 3.12 -11.71
CA ASP A 48 -6.87 4.16 -12.50
C ASP A 48 -7.57 4.29 -13.85
N ILE A 49 -8.13 5.48 -14.12
CA ILE A 49 -8.90 5.76 -15.32
C ILE A 49 -7.98 5.83 -16.55
N GLU A 50 -6.78 6.40 -16.39
CA GLU A 50 -5.84 6.55 -17.50
C GLU A 50 -5.28 5.19 -17.94
N ASP A 51 -4.88 4.34 -16.99
CA ASP A 51 -4.41 2.99 -17.29
C ASP A 51 -5.50 2.14 -17.94
N LYS A 52 -6.74 2.29 -17.45
CA LYS A 52 -7.90 1.62 -18.02
C LYS A 52 -8.18 2.05 -19.46
N GLU A 53 -8.13 3.36 -19.76
CA GLU A 53 -8.34 3.90 -21.09
C GLU A 53 -7.22 3.52 -22.06
N ARG A 54 -6.00 3.39 -21.58
CA ARG A 54 -4.85 2.94 -22.37
C ARG A 54 -4.84 1.41 -22.60
N GLY A 55 -5.69 0.67 -21.89
CA GLY A 55 -5.70 -0.79 -21.93
C GLY A 55 -4.43 -1.40 -21.35
N GLU A 56 -3.76 -0.70 -20.45
CA GLU A 56 -2.55 -1.18 -19.79
C GLU A 56 -2.87 -2.37 -18.89
N ARG A 57 -2.03 -3.40 -18.94
CA ARG A 57 -2.14 -4.56 -18.05
C ARG A 57 -1.28 -4.35 -16.81
N ILE A 58 -1.89 -4.36 -15.64
CA ILE A 58 -1.17 -4.37 -14.37
C ILE A 58 -0.90 -5.83 -14.00
N TYR A 59 0.33 -6.27 -14.27
CA TYR A 59 0.73 -7.65 -14.10
C TYR A 59 2.14 -7.77 -13.50
N SER A 60 2.29 -8.70 -12.56
CA SER A 60 3.58 -9.18 -12.07
C SER A 60 3.45 -10.65 -11.66
N PRO A 61 4.43 -11.51 -11.98
CA PRO A 61 4.36 -12.93 -11.63
C PRO A 61 4.40 -13.17 -10.11
N ASP A 62 5.04 -12.28 -9.36
CA ASP A 62 5.15 -12.39 -7.90
C ASP A 62 5.42 -11.02 -7.26
N MET A 63 4.61 -10.66 -6.28
CA MET A 63 4.69 -9.41 -5.52
C MET A 63 4.41 -9.65 -4.05
N ILE A 64 4.89 -8.77 -3.19
CA ILE A 64 4.30 -8.55 -1.87
C ILE A 64 3.28 -7.41 -1.98
N HIS A 65 2.11 -7.61 -1.42
CA HIS A 65 0.98 -6.70 -1.49
C HIS A 65 0.63 -6.16 -0.10
N PHE A 66 0.18 -4.92 -0.06
CA PHE A 66 -0.37 -4.26 1.13
C PHE A 66 -1.72 -3.65 0.76
N ILE A 67 -2.79 -4.14 1.40
CA ILE A 67 -4.14 -3.61 1.26
C ILE A 67 -4.48 -2.86 2.53
N VAL A 68 -4.71 -1.57 2.42
CA VAL A 68 -5.06 -0.69 3.55
C VAL A 68 -6.49 -0.22 3.43
N GLU A 69 -7.22 -0.23 4.53
CA GLU A 69 -8.53 0.39 4.64
C GLU A 69 -8.63 1.23 5.90
N HIS A 70 -9.12 2.48 5.76
CA HIS A 70 -9.43 3.40 6.84
C HIS A 70 -10.88 3.84 6.76
N PHE A 71 -11.57 3.87 7.90
CA PHE A 71 -13.00 4.19 7.99
C PHE A 71 -13.30 5.55 8.63
N ASP A 72 -12.28 6.31 9.01
CA ASP A 72 -12.42 7.61 9.69
C ASP A 72 -12.90 8.72 8.75
N SER A 73 -12.61 8.64 7.47
CA SER A 73 -12.98 9.66 6.49
C SER A 73 -12.97 9.13 5.07
N PRO A 74 -13.96 9.44 4.21
CA PRO A 74 -13.93 9.11 2.78
C PRO A 74 -13.15 10.14 1.93
N SER A 75 -12.20 10.88 2.53
CA SER A 75 -11.42 11.89 1.80
C SER A 75 -10.39 11.26 0.88
N ILE A 76 -10.54 11.46 -0.42
CA ILE A 76 -9.57 11.01 -1.43
C ILE A 76 -8.20 11.67 -1.23
N LYS A 77 -8.15 12.94 -0.84
CA LYS A 77 -6.89 13.64 -0.56
C LYS A 77 -6.13 13.01 0.62
N LEU A 78 -6.87 12.58 1.65
CA LEU A 78 -6.28 11.88 2.79
C LEU A 78 -5.83 10.47 2.40
N ALA A 79 -6.57 9.76 1.54
CA ALA A 79 -6.16 8.47 1.01
C ALA A 79 -4.81 8.56 0.29
N TYR A 80 -4.63 9.57 -0.58
CA TYR A 80 -3.34 9.81 -1.25
C TYR A 80 -2.22 10.19 -0.26
N ALA A 81 -2.50 10.99 0.77
CA ALA A 81 -1.50 11.31 1.79
C ALA A 81 -1.04 10.07 2.55
N ARG A 82 -1.97 9.20 2.95
CA ARG A 82 -1.69 7.91 3.61
C ARG A 82 -0.95 6.93 2.71
N GLN A 83 -1.28 6.90 1.42
CA GLN A 83 -0.53 6.14 0.41
C GLN A 83 0.94 6.58 0.40
N ARG A 84 1.21 7.89 0.38
CA ARG A 84 2.59 8.43 0.39
C ARG A 84 3.33 8.06 1.68
N ILE A 85 2.66 8.08 2.82
CA ILE A 85 3.23 7.63 4.11
C ILE A 85 3.63 6.16 4.03
N LEU A 86 2.76 5.28 3.54
CA LEU A 86 3.07 3.85 3.36
C LEU A 86 4.28 3.63 2.46
N VAL A 87 4.35 4.34 1.33
CA VAL A 87 5.48 4.25 0.40
C VAL A 87 6.79 4.77 1.02
N CYS A 88 6.74 5.86 1.81
CA CYS A 88 7.90 6.36 2.55
C CYS A 88 8.39 5.34 3.59
N ILE A 89 7.49 4.70 4.32
CA ILE A 89 7.84 3.64 5.29
C ILE A 89 8.51 2.47 4.57
N ALA A 90 7.96 2.01 3.44
CA ALA A 90 8.58 0.95 2.66
C ALA A 90 9.98 1.34 2.16
N GLN A 91 10.16 2.58 1.67
CA GLN A 91 11.46 3.12 1.29
C GLN A 91 12.45 3.10 2.46
N GLU A 92 12.02 3.50 3.65
CA GLU A 92 12.85 3.48 4.86
C GLU A 92 13.29 2.06 5.22
N LYS A 93 12.36 1.07 5.19
CA LYS A 93 12.70 -0.33 5.48
C LYS A 93 13.69 -0.94 4.49
N LEU A 94 13.59 -0.56 3.22
CA LEU A 94 14.58 -0.92 2.19
C LEU A 94 15.92 -0.24 2.45
N SER A 95 15.91 1.05 2.82
CA SER A 95 17.12 1.80 3.13
C SER A 95 17.86 1.23 4.35
N ASN A 96 17.16 0.78 5.38
CA ASN A 96 17.73 0.12 6.57
C ASN A 96 18.42 -1.22 6.22
N ARG A 97 18.07 -1.82 5.08
CA ARG A 97 18.72 -3.00 4.50
C ARG A 97 19.86 -2.65 3.53
N GLY A 98 20.18 -1.36 3.39
CA GLY A 98 21.24 -0.87 2.48
C GLY A 98 20.78 -0.62 1.05
N TYR A 99 19.47 -0.67 0.76
CA TYR A 99 18.91 -0.44 -0.57
C TYR A 99 18.27 0.95 -0.67
N PHE A 100 18.99 1.92 -1.21
CA PHE A 100 18.54 3.30 -1.32
C PHE A 100 17.68 3.51 -2.56
N CYS A 101 16.37 3.35 -2.39
CA CYS A 101 15.40 3.55 -3.46
C CYS A 101 15.10 5.04 -3.66
N GLU A 102 14.96 5.46 -4.92
CA GLU A 102 14.39 6.77 -5.28
C GLU A 102 12.86 6.67 -5.23
N ARG A 103 12.20 7.65 -4.62
CA ARG A 103 10.74 7.76 -4.63
C ARG A 103 10.30 8.86 -5.59
N ARG A 104 9.40 8.52 -6.53
CA ARG A 104 8.75 9.46 -7.44
C ARG A 104 7.24 9.33 -7.25
N GLY A 105 6.66 10.28 -6.50
CA GLY A 105 5.25 10.19 -6.14
C GLY A 105 4.96 9.01 -5.22
N ASP A 106 4.17 8.06 -5.68
CA ASP A 106 3.80 6.81 -4.99
C ASP A 106 4.57 5.59 -5.48
N ASP A 107 5.53 5.78 -6.37
CA ASP A 107 6.37 4.71 -6.90
C ASP A 107 7.77 4.73 -6.31
N LEU A 108 8.33 3.55 -6.09
CA LEU A 108 9.73 3.32 -5.75
C LEU A 108 10.50 2.85 -6.99
N PHE A 109 11.72 3.37 -7.11
CA PHE A 109 12.67 3.01 -8.16
C PHE A 109 14.00 2.60 -7.52
N TYR A 110 14.64 1.59 -8.08
CA TYR A 110 15.98 1.19 -7.70
C TYR A 110 16.82 0.98 -8.98
N ASP A 111 18.02 1.56 -9.02
CA ASP A 111 18.88 1.55 -10.21
C ASP A 111 18.12 2.02 -11.49
N GLY A 112 17.34 3.10 -11.35
CA GLY A 112 16.56 3.71 -12.42
C GLY A 112 15.34 2.92 -12.90
N LYS A 113 15.08 1.72 -12.37
CA LYS A 113 13.95 0.85 -12.74
C LYS A 113 12.85 0.88 -11.69
N LYS A 114 11.59 0.90 -12.13
CA LYS A 114 10.41 0.87 -11.27
C LYS A 114 10.35 -0.43 -10.48
N LEU A 115 10.17 -0.34 -9.16
CA LEU A 115 10.12 -1.46 -8.23
C LEU A 115 8.71 -1.76 -7.73
N SER A 116 7.85 -0.74 -7.62
CA SER A 116 6.54 -0.83 -6.99
C SER A 116 5.42 -0.28 -7.86
N VAL A 117 4.19 -0.64 -7.49
CA VAL A 117 2.96 -0.05 -8.01
C VAL A 117 2.06 0.34 -6.85
N SER A 118 1.23 1.36 -7.03
CA SER A 118 0.32 1.80 -5.99
C SER A 118 -0.93 2.44 -6.55
N VAL A 119 -2.04 2.30 -5.83
CA VAL A 119 -3.29 3.01 -6.13
C VAL A 119 -4.00 3.37 -4.83
N ALA A 120 -4.65 4.53 -4.80
CA ALA A 120 -5.50 4.97 -3.72
C ALA A 120 -6.87 5.38 -4.25
N THR A 121 -7.91 5.01 -3.54
CA THR A 121 -9.30 5.36 -3.87
C THR A 121 -10.16 5.48 -2.61
N THR A 122 -11.41 5.85 -2.77
CA THR A 122 -12.37 5.92 -1.68
C THR A 122 -13.69 5.27 -2.04
N SER A 123 -14.38 4.78 -1.03
CA SER A 123 -15.81 4.44 -1.07
C SER A 123 -16.63 5.52 -0.36
N LYS A 124 -17.92 5.28 -0.16
CA LYS A 124 -18.75 6.18 0.65
C LYS A 124 -18.28 6.28 2.11
N ASN A 125 -17.67 5.22 2.64
CA ASN A 125 -17.41 5.08 4.06
C ASN A 125 -15.94 4.83 4.40
N SER A 126 -15.09 4.58 3.41
CA SER A 126 -13.70 4.22 3.68
C SER A 126 -12.74 4.69 2.58
N GLN A 127 -11.48 4.80 2.95
CA GLN A 127 -10.34 4.96 2.05
C GLN A 127 -9.72 3.60 1.79
N LYS A 128 -9.27 3.36 0.57
CA LYS A 128 -8.61 2.13 0.16
C LYS A 128 -7.29 2.44 -0.52
N ILE A 129 -6.26 1.70 -0.15
CA ILE A 129 -4.94 1.79 -0.75
C ILE A 129 -4.47 0.37 -1.07
N HIS A 130 -3.98 0.17 -2.27
CA HIS A 130 -3.12 -0.95 -2.60
C HIS A 130 -1.71 -0.42 -2.87
N PHE A 131 -0.73 -1.09 -2.31
CA PHE A 131 0.68 -0.90 -2.60
C PHE A 131 1.32 -2.27 -2.82
N GLY A 132 2.04 -2.43 -3.92
CA GLY A 132 2.69 -3.68 -4.29
C GLY A 132 4.17 -3.46 -4.60
N ILE A 133 5.05 -4.37 -4.16
CA ILE A 133 6.48 -4.38 -4.47
C ILE A 133 6.79 -5.67 -5.22
N ASN A 134 7.42 -5.56 -6.40
CA ASN A 134 7.79 -6.73 -7.20
C ASN A 134 8.78 -7.62 -6.46
N VAL A 135 8.44 -8.87 -6.27
CA VAL A 135 9.35 -9.94 -5.81
C VAL A 135 10.10 -10.52 -7.00
N GLU A 136 9.38 -10.75 -8.10
CA GLU A 136 9.93 -11.21 -9.37
C GLU A 136 9.35 -10.39 -10.52
N SER A 137 10.19 -10.03 -11.49
CA SER A 137 9.77 -9.35 -12.70
C SER A 137 10.88 -9.44 -13.75
N ASP A 138 10.53 -9.66 -15.01
CA ASP A 138 11.46 -9.60 -16.12
C ASP A 138 11.74 -8.16 -16.54
N GLU A 139 10.72 -7.33 -16.60
CA GLU A 139 10.75 -5.97 -17.13
C GLU A 139 11.18 -4.94 -16.08
N TYR A 140 10.68 -5.05 -14.85
CA TYR A 140 10.88 -4.09 -13.77
C TYR A 140 11.98 -4.50 -12.79
N MET A 141 12.31 -3.61 -11.85
CA MET A 141 13.10 -3.99 -10.68
C MET A 141 12.30 -4.93 -9.79
N SER A 142 12.99 -5.78 -9.03
CA SER A 142 12.37 -6.71 -8.10
C SER A 142 13.26 -6.99 -6.90
N LEU A 143 12.65 -7.40 -5.78
CA LEU A 143 13.36 -7.74 -4.55
C LEU A 143 14.36 -8.87 -4.76
N ASN A 144 14.03 -9.86 -5.61
CA ASN A 144 14.96 -10.94 -5.98
C ASN A 144 16.20 -10.41 -6.71
N LYS A 145 16.05 -9.47 -7.66
CA LYS A 145 17.18 -8.81 -8.36
C LYS A 145 18.05 -7.98 -7.40
N MET A 146 17.44 -7.42 -6.36
CA MET A 146 18.15 -6.71 -5.29
C MET A 146 18.83 -7.64 -4.28
N GLY A 147 18.52 -8.95 -4.30
CA GLY A 147 19.08 -9.93 -3.36
C GLY A 147 18.35 -10.01 -2.01
N ILE A 148 17.18 -9.39 -1.89
CA ILE A 148 16.35 -9.40 -0.68
C ILE A 148 15.54 -10.69 -0.66
N LYS A 149 15.71 -11.49 0.41
CA LYS A 149 15.06 -12.81 0.58
C LYS A 149 14.14 -12.89 1.79
N ASP A 150 14.31 -12.00 2.75
CA ASP A 150 13.55 -11.92 4.01
C ASP A 150 12.21 -11.19 3.81
N LEU A 151 11.39 -11.69 2.87
CA LEU A 151 10.16 -11.03 2.43
C LEU A 151 9.12 -10.92 3.53
N GLU A 152 8.95 -11.99 4.34
CA GLU A 152 7.99 -12.00 5.44
C GLU A 152 8.37 -10.97 6.51
N GLU A 153 9.64 -10.86 6.82
CA GLU A 153 10.17 -9.86 7.75
C GLU A 153 9.95 -8.45 7.21
N LEU A 154 10.22 -8.21 5.92
CA LEU A 154 9.98 -6.92 5.28
C LEU A 154 8.48 -6.54 5.31
N MET A 155 7.60 -7.49 5.01
CA MET A 155 6.14 -7.30 5.07
C MET A 155 5.70 -6.92 6.50
N ARG A 156 6.20 -7.65 7.50
CA ARG A 156 5.91 -7.42 8.92
C ARG A 156 6.34 -6.02 9.36
N GLU A 157 7.59 -5.64 9.09
CA GLU A 157 8.12 -4.34 9.47
C GLU A 157 7.38 -3.17 8.83
N ILE A 158 6.98 -3.30 7.56
CA ILE A 158 6.19 -2.27 6.88
C ILE A 158 4.82 -2.14 7.54
N CYS A 159 4.12 -3.26 7.80
CA CYS A 159 2.81 -3.27 8.43
C CYS A 159 2.84 -2.68 9.85
N GLU A 160 3.79 -3.11 10.68
CA GLU A 160 3.98 -2.62 12.04
C GLU A 160 4.25 -1.12 12.05
N SER A 161 5.21 -0.66 11.24
CA SER A 161 5.57 0.75 11.18
C SER A 161 4.44 1.63 10.68
N TYR A 162 3.66 1.17 9.71
CA TYR A 162 2.48 1.90 9.24
C TYR A 162 1.42 2.00 10.34
N CYS A 163 1.15 0.91 11.06
CA CYS A 163 0.21 0.95 12.17
C CYS A 163 0.67 1.87 13.31
N ASP A 164 1.95 1.89 13.60
CA ASP A 164 2.51 2.73 14.66
C ASP A 164 2.50 4.20 14.26
N GLU A 165 2.81 4.53 13.01
CA GLU A 165 2.69 5.89 12.47
C GLU A 165 1.24 6.40 12.57
N MET A 166 0.25 5.60 12.18
CA MET A 166 -1.16 5.99 12.31
C MET A 166 -1.56 6.21 13.78
N LYS A 167 -1.05 5.42 14.72
CA LYS A 167 -1.30 5.62 16.17
C LYS A 167 -0.66 6.91 16.70
N GLU A 168 0.57 7.23 16.26
CA GLU A 168 1.24 8.48 16.67
C GLU A 168 0.52 9.72 16.11
N ILE A 169 0.07 9.67 14.84
CA ILE A 169 -0.78 10.72 14.26
C ILE A 169 -2.04 10.95 15.12
N GLU A 170 -2.76 9.89 15.48
CA GLU A 170 -3.95 9.99 16.33
C GLU A 170 -3.65 10.56 17.71
N LYS A 171 -2.51 10.21 18.29
CA LYS A 171 -2.05 10.76 19.56
C LYS A 171 -1.71 12.25 19.47
N ASP A 172 -1.09 12.65 18.37
CA ASP A 172 -0.74 14.06 18.14
C ASP A 172 -1.98 14.93 17.86
N ILE A 173 -2.96 14.40 17.13
CA ILE A 173 -4.26 15.08 16.96
C ILE A 173 -4.92 15.39 18.31
N ARG A 174 -4.89 14.44 19.26
CA ARG A 174 -5.47 14.67 20.61
C ARG A 174 -4.74 15.72 21.43
N LYS A 175 -3.47 15.98 21.15
CA LYS A 175 -2.67 17.04 21.80
C LYS A 175 -2.83 18.39 21.10
N SER A 176 -3.32 18.40 19.87
CA SER A 176 -3.42 19.61 19.07
C SER A 176 -4.57 20.48 19.53
N ARG A 177 -4.30 21.77 19.75
CA ARG A 177 -5.30 22.77 20.03
C ARG A 177 -5.79 23.39 18.73
N LEU A 178 -7.11 23.47 18.56
CA LEU A 178 -7.69 24.26 17.48
C LEU A 178 -7.35 25.72 17.69
N LEU A 179 -6.81 26.38 16.68
CA LEU A 179 -6.63 27.82 16.67
C LEU A 179 -8.00 28.45 16.39
N GLU A 180 -8.53 29.23 17.35
CA GLU A 180 -9.69 30.03 17.10
C GLU A 180 -9.33 31.12 16.09
N GLY A 181 -10.09 31.21 14.99
CA GLY A 181 -9.89 32.24 13.99
C GLY A 181 -10.04 33.60 14.65
N GLY A 182 -9.00 34.43 14.63
CA GLY A 182 -9.11 35.83 14.95
C GLY A 182 -10.08 36.50 13.94
N ASN A 183 -11.05 37.23 14.46
CA ASN A 183 -11.92 38.14 13.69
C ASN A 183 -11.09 39.21 12.99
#